data_e3105fc7405128e2ce1f291895e64522
#
_entry.id   e3105fc7405128e2ce1f291895e64522
#
_cell.length_a   1.000
_cell.length_b   1.000
_cell.length_c   1.000
_cell.angle_alpha   90.00
_cell.angle_beta   90.00
_cell.angle_gamma   90.00
#
_symmetry.space_group_name_H-M   'P 1'
#
loop_
_entity.id
_entity.type
_entity.pdbx_description
1 polymer ?
#
loop_
_entity_poly.entity_id
_entity_poly.type
_entity_poly.pdbx_seq_one_letter_code
_entity_poly.pdbx_strand_id
1 'polypeptide(L)'
;MIRQAASLGTDKQPERISSMFDAIAHRYDLLNRLLSGGLDILWRKNAIRALNLRAGETVVDLCTGTGDLAIEAIHSGAGRVVGLDFSGEMLRFGAKKLARRSLGTRVRLVQADAMHIPLKDVSADAATVAFGIRNVEHPEQACADLFRVLRPGGRFAILEFGIPPNPLIRRAYLWYFHHILPRVGRLISGHT
;
A
#
# COMPACT_ATOMS: atom_id res chain seq x y z
N MET A 1 -4.52 13.14 25.26
CA MET A 1 -3.09 12.88 25.55
C MET A 1 -2.59 11.78 24.65
N ILE A 2 -2.21 12.13 23.42
CA ILE A 2 -1.55 11.22 22.48
C ILE A 2 -0.11 11.74 22.38
N ARG A 3 0.79 11.15 23.16
CA ARG A 3 2.22 11.42 23.06
C ARG A 3 2.99 10.16 22.70
N GLN A 4 3.75 10.28 21.62
CA GLN A 4 4.98 9.55 21.28
C GLN A 4 4.84 8.05 20.98
N ALA A 5 4.50 7.73 19.73
CA ALA A 5 5.19 6.64 19.07
C ALA A 5 6.61 7.16 18.76
N ALA A 6 7.60 6.53 19.39
CA ALA A 6 9.00 6.90 19.25
C ALA A 6 9.40 6.95 17.77
N SER A 7 9.95 8.07 17.36
CA SER A 7 10.67 8.25 16.12
C SER A 7 11.86 7.31 16.10
N LEU A 8 11.72 6.15 15.49
CA LEU A 8 12.86 5.49 14.88
C LEU A 8 13.26 6.38 13.71
N GLY A 9 14.30 7.17 13.89
CA GLY A 9 14.87 8.07 12.90
C GLY A 9 15.40 7.28 11.70
N THR A 10 14.51 6.83 10.87
CA THR A 10 14.82 6.42 9.52
C THR A 10 14.72 7.67 8.67
N ASP A 11 15.84 8.09 8.16
CA ASP A 11 15.95 9.11 7.13
C ASP A 11 15.03 8.70 5.97
N LYS A 12 13.85 9.33 5.88
CA LYS A 12 12.79 9.02 4.90
C LYS A 12 13.09 9.66 3.54
N GLN A 13 14.36 9.68 3.14
CA GLN A 13 14.71 10.15 1.80
C GLN A 13 14.06 9.22 0.76
N PRO A 14 13.28 9.77 -0.18
CA PRO A 14 12.53 9.01 -1.17
C PRO A 14 13.40 8.01 -1.95
N GLU A 15 14.63 8.39 -2.29
CA GLU A 15 15.57 7.55 -3.06
C GLU A 15 16.01 6.31 -2.27
N ARG A 16 16.20 6.43 -0.96
CA ARG A 16 16.58 5.28 -0.09
C ARG A 16 15.40 4.32 0.08
N ILE A 17 14.20 4.86 0.21
CA ILE A 17 12.98 4.05 0.31
C ILE A 17 12.74 3.33 -1.01
N SER A 18 12.85 4.02 -2.15
CA SER A 18 12.73 3.40 -3.48
C SER A 18 13.74 2.26 -3.65
N SER A 19 15.03 2.52 -3.40
CA SER A 19 16.07 1.50 -3.57
C SER A 19 15.87 0.27 -2.68
N MET A 20 15.37 0.47 -1.46
CA MET A 20 15.01 -0.64 -0.57
C MET A 20 13.87 -1.49 -1.16
N PHE A 21 12.79 -0.86 -1.66
CA PHE A 21 11.68 -1.57 -2.27
C PHE A 21 12.08 -2.22 -3.60
N ASP A 22 12.89 -1.56 -4.41
CA ASP A 22 13.41 -2.12 -5.66
C ASP A 22 14.20 -3.40 -5.41
N ALA A 23 15.03 -3.45 -4.36
CA ALA A 23 15.82 -4.62 -4.01
C ALA A 23 14.98 -5.85 -3.64
N ILE A 24 13.79 -5.65 -3.04
CA ILE A 24 12.92 -6.74 -2.60
C ILE A 24 11.72 -7.00 -3.52
N ALA A 25 11.53 -6.18 -4.56
CA ALA A 25 10.32 -6.20 -5.39
C ALA A 25 9.95 -7.59 -5.92
N HIS A 26 10.95 -8.39 -6.33
CA HIS A 26 10.75 -9.75 -6.85
C HIS A 26 10.24 -10.76 -5.81
N ARG A 27 10.42 -10.49 -4.52
CA ARG A 27 9.98 -11.35 -3.39
C ARG A 27 8.93 -10.69 -2.52
N TYR A 28 8.57 -9.45 -2.82
CA TYR A 28 7.71 -8.61 -1.97
C TYR A 28 6.37 -9.28 -1.63
N ASP A 29 5.67 -9.79 -2.65
CA ASP A 29 4.38 -10.46 -2.44
C ASP A 29 4.52 -11.73 -1.60
N LEU A 30 5.58 -12.52 -1.83
CA LEU A 30 5.85 -13.72 -1.06
C LEU A 30 6.17 -13.37 0.39
N LEU A 31 7.00 -12.35 0.61
CA LEU A 31 7.36 -11.87 1.95
C LEU A 31 6.12 -11.42 2.72
N ASN A 32 5.30 -10.57 2.12
CA ASN A 32 4.06 -10.11 2.75
C ASN A 32 3.15 -11.28 3.13
N ARG A 33 3.00 -12.25 2.22
CA ARG A 33 2.16 -13.43 2.44
C ARG A 33 2.68 -14.30 3.57
N LEU A 34 3.97 -14.60 3.59
CA LEU A 34 4.61 -15.40 4.64
C LEU A 34 4.59 -14.68 6.00
N LEU A 35 4.97 -13.41 6.02
CA LEU A 35 5.06 -12.63 7.26
C LEU A 35 3.70 -12.26 7.86
N SER A 36 2.64 -12.24 7.06
CA SER A 36 1.27 -12.04 7.54
C SER A 36 0.52 -13.35 7.82
N GLY A 37 1.12 -14.51 7.51
CA GLY A 37 0.40 -15.78 7.52
C GLY A 37 -0.77 -15.80 6.53
N GLY A 38 -0.71 -15.00 5.46
CA GLY A 38 -1.78 -14.86 4.47
C GLY A 38 -2.90 -13.88 4.86
N LEU A 39 -2.86 -13.31 6.04
CA LEU A 39 -3.87 -12.34 6.52
C LEU A 39 -3.89 -11.05 5.70
N ASP A 40 -2.79 -10.71 5.02
CA ASP A 40 -2.70 -9.55 4.14
C ASP A 40 -3.78 -9.54 3.04
N ILE A 41 -4.19 -10.73 2.56
CA ILE A 41 -5.29 -10.86 1.59
C ILE A 41 -6.61 -10.43 2.22
N LEU A 42 -6.89 -10.93 3.43
CA LEU A 42 -8.13 -10.61 4.14
C LEU A 42 -8.20 -9.12 4.49
N TRP A 43 -7.07 -8.54 4.95
CA TRP A 43 -7.00 -7.11 5.27
C TRP A 43 -7.28 -6.24 4.05
N ARG A 44 -6.67 -6.54 2.88
CA ARG A 44 -6.95 -5.82 1.62
C ARG A 44 -8.41 -5.95 1.20
N LYS A 45 -8.98 -7.15 1.26
CA LYS A 45 -10.42 -7.36 0.99
C LYS A 45 -11.30 -6.51 1.88
N ASN A 46 -11.01 -6.47 3.18
CA ASN A 46 -11.79 -5.68 4.13
C ASN A 46 -11.65 -4.17 3.87
N ALA A 47 -10.44 -3.69 3.54
CA ALA A 47 -10.21 -2.29 3.19
C ALA A 47 -11.03 -1.88 1.94
N ILE A 48 -11.03 -2.72 0.90
CA ILE A 48 -11.82 -2.45 -0.31
C ILE A 48 -13.32 -2.54 -0.04
N ARG A 49 -13.78 -3.52 0.75
CA ARG A 49 -15.20 -3.63 1.14
C ARG A 49 -15.68 -2.39 1.90
N ALA A 50 -14.84 -1.82 2.76
CA ALA A 50 -15.18 -0.60 3.51
C ALA A 50 -15.43 0.61 2.60
N LEU A 51 -14.83 0.63 1.41
CA LEU A 51 -15.09 1.67 0.41
C LEU A 51 -16.48 1.55 -0.23
N ASN A 52 -17.13 0.39 -0.16
CA ASN A 52 -18.43 0.16 -0.78
C ASN A 52 -18.47 0.64 -2.25
N LEU A 53 -17.54 0.13 -3.06
CA LEU A 53 -17.35 0.55 -4.44
C LEU A 53 -18.59 0.26 -5.28
N ARG A 54 -18.92 1.19 -6.16
CA ARG A 54 -19.99 1.04 -7.15
C ARG A 54 -19.40 0.64 -8.50
N ALA A 55 -20.19 -0.06 -9.30
CA ALA A 55 -19.78 -0.47 -10.63
C ALA A 55 -19.35 0.74 -11.49
N GLY A 56 -18.19 0.62 -12.14
CA GLY A 56 -17.69 1.66 -13.03
C GLY A 56 -16.86 2.77 -12.37
N GLU A 57 -16.77 2.82 -11.03
CA GLU A 57 -15.99 3.84 -10.32
C GLU A 57 -14.50 3.79 -10.64
N THR A 58 -13.89 4.97 -10.58
CA THR A 58 -12.44 5.15 -10.73
C THR A 58 -11.81 5.19 -9.34
N VAL A 59 -10.83 4.31 -9.10
CA VAL A 59 -10.08 4.23 -7.85
C VAL A 59 -8.63 4.66 -8.07
N VAL A 60 -8.08 5.43 -7.14
CA VAL A 60 -6.65 5.72 -7.04
C VAL A 60 -6.06 4.86 -5.94
N ASP A 61 -5.04 4.06 -6.26
CA ASP A 61 -4.32 3.24 -5.28
C ASP A 61 -2.91 3.83 -5.08
N LEU A 62 -2.73 4.55 -3.98
CA LEU A 62 -1.49 5.24 -3.64
C LEU A 62 -0.53 4.28 -2.96
N CYS A 63 0.77 4.34 -3.28
CA CYS A 63 1.77 3.37 -2.87
C CYS A 63 1.36 1.94 -3.24
N THR A 64 0.94 1.78 -4.50
CA THR A 64 0.31 0.55 -5.02
C THR A 64 1.24 -0.67 -5.01
N GLY A 65 2.56 -0.44 -4.98
CA GLY A 65 3.56 -1.50 -5.05
C GLY A 65 3.39 -2.37 -6.30
N THR A 66 3.21 -3.66 -6.08
CA THR A 66 2.95 -4.64 -7.16
C THR A 66 1.48 -4.73 -7.58
N GLY A 67 0.61 -3.83 -7.08
CA GLY A 67 -0.77 -3.70 -7.51
C GLY A 67 -1.78 -4.67 -6.89
N ASP A 68 -1.47 -5.32 -5.76
CA ASP A 68 -2.40 -6.29 -5.14
C ASP A 68 -3.73 -5.65 -4.71
N LEU A 69 -3.68 -4.43 -4.15
CA LEU A 69 -4.89 -3.73 -3.73
C LEU A 69 -5.67 -3.20 -4.95
N ALA A 70 -4.97 -2.72 -5.97
CA ALA A 70 -5.57 -2.33 -7.25
C ALA A 70 -6.32 -3.50 -7.91
N ILE A 71 -5.75 -4.71 -7.88
CA ILE A 71 -6.40 -5.93 -8.37
C ILE A 71 -7.65 -6.25 -7.56
N GLU A 72 -7.58 -6.16 -6.23
CA GLU A 72 -8.73 -6.40 -5.36
C GLU A 72 -9.86 -5.39 -5.61
N ALA A 73 -9.53 -4.12 -5.86
CA ALA A 73 -10.52 -3.10 -6.22
C ALA A 73 -11.26 -3.44 -7.51
N ILE A 74 -10.55 -3.92 -8.54
CA ILE A 74 -11.16 -4.40 -9.78
C ILE A 74 -12.11 -5.58 -9.53
N HIS A 75 -11.70 -6.55 -8.73
CA HIS A 75 -12.53 -7.71 -8.39
C HIS A 75 -13.78 -7.31 -7.57
N SER A 76 -13.70 -6.20 -6.86
CA SER A 76 -14.78 -5.65 -6.05
C SER A 76 -15.68 -4.65 -6.80
N GLY A 77 -15.53 -4.52 -8.12
CA GLY A 77 -16.45 -3.75 -8.97
C GLY A 77 -15.92 -2.40 -9.48
N ALA A 78 -14.71 -1.97 -9.11
CA ALA A 78 -14.12 -0.78 -9.70
C ALA A 78 -14.09 -0.89 -11.24
N GLY A 79 -14.43 0.17 -11.95
CA GLY A 79 -14.33 0.22 -13.41
C GLY A 79 -12.88 0.27 -13.87
N ARG A 80 -12.10 1.10 -13.23
CA ARG A 80 -10.66 1.27 -13.47
C ARG A 80 -9.92 1.66 -12.21
N VAL A 81 -8.64 1.36 -12.18
CA VAL A 81 -7.72 1.76 -11.09
C VAL A 81 -6.50 2.46 -11.68
N VAL A 82 -6.08 3.55 -11.04
CA VAL A 82 -4.77 4.16 -11.27
C VAL A 82 -3.92 3.86 -10.04
N GLY A 83 -2.95 2.97 -10.20
CA GLY A 83 -1.98 2.64 -9.16
C GLY A 83 -0.74 3.54 -9.28
N LEU A 84 -0.40 4.21 -8.20
CA LEU A 84 0.73 5.13 -8.12
C LEU A 84 1.78 4.57 -7.15
N ASP A 85 3.04 4.55 -7.56
CA ASP A 85 4.15 4.16 -6.69
C ASP A 85 5.42 4.91 -7.07
N PHE A 86 6.29 5.12 -6.10
CA PHE A 86 7.59 5.75 -6.34
C PHE A 86 8.62 4.76 -6.93
N SER A 87 8.51 3.48 -6.58
CA SER A 87 9.40 2.41 -7.03
C SER A 87 9.05 1.92 -8.45
N GLY A 88 9.92 2.18 -9.40
CA GLY A 88 9.77 1.69 -10.78
C GLY A 88 9.81 0.17 -10.88
N GLU A 89 10.63 -0.51 -10.06
CA GLU A 89 10.70 -1.96 -10.03
C GLU A 89 9.42 -2.62 -9.51
N MET A 90 8.81 -2.05 -8.45
CA MET A 90 7.51 -2.52 -7.97
C MET A 90 6.46 -2.46 -9.09
N LEU A 91 6.39 -1.33 -9.79
CA LEU A 91 5.46 -1.16 -10.91
C LEU A 91 5.76 -2.12 -12.06
N ARG A 92 7.04 -2.40 -12.35
CA ARG A 92 7.44 -3.37 -13.38
C ARG A 92 6.95 -4.79 -13.03
N PHE A 93 7.08 -5.22 -11.77
CA PHE A 93 6.53 -6.51 -11.32
C PHE A 93 5.00 -6.50 -11.34
N GLY A 94 4.38 -5.40 -10.91
CA GLY A 94 2.95 -5.18 -11.00
C GLY A 94 2.41 -5.30 -12.42
N ALA A 95 3.05 -4.65 -13.39
CA ALA A 95 2.66 -4.72 -14.80
C ALA A 95 2.68 -6.16 -15.35
N LYS A 96 3.72 -6.95 -15.01
CA LYS A 96 3.78 -8.38 -15.38
C LYS A 96 2.62 -9.17 -14.72
N LYS A 97 2.31 -8.88 -13.47
CA LYS A 97 1.20 -9.51 -12.73
C LYS A 97 -0.15 -9.19 -13.37
N LEU A 98 -0.38 -7.92 -13.71
CA LEU A 98 -1.61 -7.45 -14.38
C LEU A 98 -1.78 -8.07 -15.77
N ALA A 99 -0.72 -8.16 -16.56
CA ALA A 99 -0.74 -8.79 -17.86
C ALA A 99 -1.15 -10.26 -17.78
N ARG A 100 -0.57 -11.03 -16.84
CA ARG A 100 -0.94 -12.43 -16.60
C ARG A 100 -2.40 -12.63 -16.20
N ARG A 101 -3.04 -11.61 -15.65
CA ARG A 101 -4.44 -11.62 -15.20
C ARG A 101 -5.39 -10.93 -16.18
N SER A 102 -4.88 -10.47 -17.33
CA SER A 102 -5.65 -9.72 -18.35
C SER A 102 -6.30 -8.44 -17.78
N LEU A 103 -5.64 -7.79 -16.82
CA LEU A 103 -6.15 -6.58 -16.16
C LEU A 103 -5.48 -5.28 -16.64
N GLY A 104 -4.52 -5.35 -17.57
CA GLY A 104 -3.76 -4.19 -18.03
C GLY A 104 -4.58 -3.07 -18.68
N THR A 105 -5.79 -3.36 -19.16
CA THR A 105 -6.72 -2.34 -19.70
C THR A 105 -7.51 -1.62 -18.62
N ARG A 106 -7.65 -2.21 -17.44
CA ARG A 106 -8.45 -1.68 -16.32
C ARG A 106 -7.59 -1.09 -15.20
N VAL A 107 -6.34 -1.52 -15.08
CA VAL A 107 -5.39 -1.01 -14.09
C VAL A 107 -4.22 -0.36 -14.81
N ARG A 108 -4.04 0.95 -14.59
CA ARG A 108 -2.89 1.71 -15.09
C ARG A 108 -1.92 1.95 -13.94
N LEU A 109 -0.67 1.55 -14.09
CA LEU A 109 0.41 1.83 -13.15
C LEU A 109 1.21 3.04 -13.62
N VAL A 110 1.49 3.98 -12.71
CA VAL A 110 2.20 5.23 -12.98
C VAL A 110 3.24 5.45 -11.88
N GLN A 111 4.48 5.73 -12.28
CA GLN A 111 5.50 6.13 -11.33
C GLN A 111 5.27 7.58 -10.93
N ALA A 112 5.09 7.82 -9.63
CA ALA A 112 4.80 9.13 -9.10
C ALA A 112 5.16 9.25 -7.62
N ASP A 113 5.43 10.47 -7.20
CA ASP A 113 5.51 10.84 -5.80
C ASP A 113 4.09 10.93 -5.20
N ALA A 114 3.90 10.30 -4.05
CA ALA A 114 2.62 10.34 -3.33
C ALA A 114 2.19 11.76 -2.93
N MET A 115 3.15 12.67 -2.75
CA MET A 115 2.92 14.07 -2.40
C MET A 115 2.53 14.95 -3.61
N HIS A 116 2.70 14.42 -4.83
CA HIS A 116 2.42 15.12 -6.10
C HIS A 116 1.72 14.17 -7.08
N ILE A 117 0.44 13.93 -6.85
CA ILE A 117 -0.37 12.98 -7.63
C ILE A 117 -0.62 13.55 -9.04
N PRO A 118 -0.14 12.88 -10.11
CA PRO A 118 -0.25 13.40 -11.48
C PRO A 118 -1.64 13.16 -12.10
N LEU A 119 -2.67 13.48 -11.35
CA LEU A 119 -4.07 13.36 -11.75
C LEU A 119 -4.77 14.70 -11.61
N LYS A 120 -5.80 14.90 -12.43
CA LYS A 120 -6.65 16.11 -12.37
C LYS A 120 -7.42 16.14 -11.07
N ASP A 121 -7.76 17.33 -10.63
CA ASP A 121 -8.68 17.55 -9.51
C ASP A 121 -10.01 16.85 -9.79
N VAL A 122 -10.67 16.38 -8.74
CA VAL A 122 -12.05 15.84 -8.79
C VAL A 122 -12.18 14.74 -9.87
N SER A 123 -11.22 13.83 -9.99
CA SER A 123 -11.16 12.82 -11.05
C SER A 123 -11.38 11.38 -10.59
N ALA A 124 -11.33 11.11 -9.29
CA ALA A 124 -11.49 9.78 -8.70
C ALA A 124 -12.71 9.69 -7.78
N ASP A 125 -13.36 8.53 -7.73
CA ASP A 125 -14.52 8.27 -6.89
C ASP A 125 -14.12 7.69 -5.53
N ALA A 126 -13.00 6.98 -5.49
CA ALA A 126 -12.45 6.44 -4.27
C ALA A 126 -10.91 6.39 -4.33
N ALA A 127 -10.29 6.28 -3.17
CA ALA A 127 -8.85 6.11 -3.07
C ALA A 127 -8.47 5.11 -1.98
N THR A 128 -7.30 4.51 -2.14
CA THR A 128 -6.72 3.58 -1.18
C THR A 128 -5.24 3.85 -0.97
N VAL A 129 -4.74 3.51 0.21
CA VAL A 129 -3.32 3.30 0.48
C VAL A 129 -3.16 2.14 1.45
N ALA A 130 -2.31 1.17 1.13
CA ALA A 130 -2.05 0.04 2.01
C ALA A 130 -0.55 -0.08 2.32
N PHE A 131 -0.21 -0.03 3.62
CA PHE A 131 1.15 -0.23 4.17
C PHE A 131 2.24 0.70 3.62
N GLY A 132 1.84 1.76 2.89
CA GLY A 132 2.75 2.68 2.22
C GLY A 132 2.83 4.05 2.85
N ILE A 133 1.75 4.56 3.44
CA ILE A 133 1.67 5.95 3.91
C ILE A 133 2.73 6.30 4.98
N ARG A 134 3.14 5.33 5.80
CA ARG A 134 4.19 5.50 6.81
C ARG A 134 5.57 5.77 6.22
N ASN A 135 5.79 5.40 4.95
CA ASN A 135 7.06 5.58 4.24
C ASN A 135 7.11 6.90 3.46
N VAL A 136 5.99 7.60 3.34
CA VAL A 136 5.92 8.93 2.71
C VAL A 136 6.56 9.96 3.64
N GLU A 137 7.35 10.87 3.08
CA GLU A 137 8.08 11.88 3.85
C GLU A 137 7.11 12.81 4.59
N HIS A 138 6.11 13.34 3.87
CA HIS A 138 5.04 14.19 4.39
C HIS A 138 3.67 13.55 4.14
N PRO A 139 3.20 12.64 5.02
CA PRO A 139 1.93 11.92 4.83
C PRO A 139 0.71 12.85 4.75
N GLU A 140 0.75 13.97 5.48
CA GLU A 140 -0.29 15.00 5.45
C GLU A 140 -0.41 15.67 4.07
N GLN A 141 0.71 15.90 3.39
CA GLN A 141 0.73 16.44 2.03
C GLN A 141 0.16 15.42 1.02
N ALA A 142 0.55 14.16 1.15
CA ALA A 142 0.00 13.09 0.32
C ALA A 142 -1.53 12.96 0.52
N CYS A 143 -2.02 13.06 1.75
CA CYS A 143 -3.44 13.04 2.04
C CYS A 143 -4.16 14.27 1.47
N ALA A 144 -3.56 15.45 1.55
CA ALA A 144 -4.11 16.68 0.97
C ALA A 144 -4.21 16.59 -0.56
N ASP A 145 -3.17 16.06 -1.22
CA ASP A 145 -3.17 15.90 -2.67
C ASP A 145 -4.14 14.81 -3.13
N LEU A 146 -4.28 13.74 -2.34
CA LEU A 146 -5.31 12.72 -2.58
C LEU A 146 -6.73 13.30 -2.42
N PHE A 147 -6.96 14.17 -1.43
CA PHE A 147 -8.23 14.87 -1.25
C PHE A 147 -8.57 15.77 -2.45
N ARG A 148 -7.58 16.46 -3.03
CA ARG A 148 -7.73 17.24 -4.27
C ARG A 148 -8.24 16.39 -5.44
N VAL A 149 -7.73 15.19 -5.56
CA VAL A 149 -8.07 14.26 -6.66
C VAL A 149 -9.45 13.62 -6.47
N LEU A 150 -9.92 13.48 -5.23
CA LEU A 150 -11.22 12.88 -4.95
C LEU A 150 -12.37 13.82 -5.29
N ARG A 151 -13.43 13.25 -5.85
CA ARG A 151 -14.71 13.92 -6.08
C ARG A 151 -15.41 14.23 -4.76
N PRO A 152 -16.28 15.27 -4.70
CA PRO A 152 -17.17 15.47 -3.57
C PRO A 152 -17.94 14.18 -3.26
N GLY A 153 -17.93 13.75 -1.99
CA GLY A 153 -18.50 12.48 -1.57
C GLY A 153 -17.62 11.26 -1.89
N GLY A 154 -16.41 11.46 -2.41
CA GLY A 154 -15.42 10.41 -2.61
C GLY A 154 -15.01 9.76 -1.28
N ARG A 155 -14.52 8.53 -1.35
CA ARG A 155 -14.20 7.70 -0.17
C ARG A 155 -12.72 7.36 -0.16
N PHE A 156 -12.15 7.29 1.04
CA PHE A 156 -10.74 6.98 1.22
C PHE A 156 -10.55 5.91 2.28
N ALA A 157 -9.74 4.89 1.98
CA ALA A 157 -9.36 3.84 2.93
C ALA A 157 -7.85 3.78 3.12
N ILE A 158 -7.42 3.87 4.38
CA ILE A 158 -6.02 3.63 4.79
C ILE A 158 -5.97 2.27 5.47
N LEU A 159 -5.15 1.37 4.95
CA LEU A 159 -4.81 0.10 5.57
C LEU A 159 -3.39 0.18 6.11
N GLU A 160 -3.25 0.14 7.43
CA GLU A 160 -1.93 0.24 8.07
C GLU A 160 -1.86 -0.62 9.33
N PHE A 161 -0.65 -0.99 9.72
CA PHE A 161 -0.42 -1.75 10.95
C PHE A 161 -0.67 -0.88 12.18
N GLY A 162 -1.51 -1.38 13.08
CA GLY A 162 -1.76 -0.78 14.38
C GLY A 162 -1.31 -1.68 15.53
N ILE A 163 -1.07 -1.10 16.69
CA ILE A 163 -0.80 -1.86 17.91
C ILE A 163 -2.13 -2.33 18.49
N PRO A 164 -2.34 -3.65 18.71
CA PRO A 164 -3.57 -4.17 19.28
C PRO A 164 -3.88 -3.54 20.65
N PRO A 165 -5.12 -3.10 20.90
CA PRO A 165 -5.51 -2.50 22.18
C PRO A 165 -5.50 -3.51 23.33
N ASN A 166 -5.81 -4.78 23.06
CA ASN A 166 -5.81 -5.84 24.07
C ASN A 166 -4.38 -6.14 24.54
N PRO A 167 -4.07 -6.08 25.85
CA PRO A 167 -2.70 -6.24 26.35
C PRO A 167 -2.06 -7.60 26.04
N LEU A 168 -2.86 -8.69 26.07
CA LEU A 168 -2.38 -10.03 25.81
C LEU A 168 -2.01 -10.22 24.35
N ILE A 169 -2.90 -9.78 23.45
CA ILE A 169 -2.67 -9.81 22.00
C ILE A 169 -1.49 -8.91 21.64
N ARG A 170 -1.40 -7.71 22.24
CA ARG A 170 -0.28 -6.78 22.06
C ARG A 170 1.05 -7.41 22.44
N ARG A 171 1.14 -8.13 23.57
CA ARG A 171 2.37 -8.79 24.01
C ARG A 171 2.82 -9.86 23.00
N ALA A 172 1.91 -10.71 22.54
CA ALA A 172 2.19 -11.72 21.53
C ALA A 172 2.59 -11.08 20.18
N TYR A 173 1.87 -10.03 19.75
CA TYR A 173 2.16 -9.26 18.56
C TYR A 173 3.55 -8.63 18.58
N LEU A 174 3.89 -7.92 19.66
CA LEU A 174 5.21 -7.30 19.82
C LEU A 174 6.32 -8.36 19.88
N TRP A 175 6.10 -9.47 20.57
CA TRP A 175 7.05 -10.58 20.59
C TRP A 175 7.31 -11.14 19.19
N TYR A 176 6.25 -11.36 18.40
CA TYR A 176 6.35 -11.79 17.00
C TYR A 176 7.17 -10.78 16.16
N PHE A 177 6.84 -9.50 16.26
CA PHE A 177 7.51 -8.43 15.52
C PHE A 177 9.00 -8.26 15.88
N HIS A 178 9.37 -8.46 17.16
CA HIS A 178 10.76 -8.31 17.62
C HIS A 178 11.60 -9.56 17.43
N HIS A 179 11.00 -10.75 17.46
CA HIS A 179 11.76 -12.00 17.48
C HIS A 179 11.62 -12.84 16.21
N ILE A 180 10.45 -12.92 15.62
CA ILE A 180 10.21 -13.78 14.45
C ILE A 180 10.47 -13.01 13.15
N LEU A 181 9.84 -11.86 12.98
CA LEU A 181 9.88 -11.08 11.75
C LEU A 181 11.31 -10.76 11.28
N PRO A 182 12.24 -10.28 12.14
CA PRO A 182 13.61 -9.97 11.72
C PRO A 182 14.41 -11.22 11.34
N ARG A 183 14.13 -12.37 11.97
CA ARG A 183 14.81 -13.63 11.63
C ARG A 183 14.37 -14.15 10.27
N VAL A 184 13.08 -14.17 10.03
CA VAL A 184 12.51 -14.56 8.73
C VAL A 184 12.94 -13.59 7.63
N GLY A 185 12.92 -12.28 7.90
CA GLY A 185 13.38 -11.26 6.97
C GLY A 185 14.84 -11.47 6.55
N ARG A 186 15.75 -11.71 7.49
CA ARG A 186 17.17 -12.00 7.21
C ARG A 186 17.37 -13.28 6.39
N LEU A 187 16.66 -14.37 6.70
CA LEU A 187 16.74 -15.62 5.95
C LEU A 187 16.31 -15.46 4.49
N ILE A 188 15.38 -14.58 4.21
CA ILE A 188 14.80 -14.40 2.86
C ILE A 188 15.53 -13.31 2.07
N SER A 189 16.00 -12.24 2.74
CA SER A 189 16.70 -11.13 2.07
C SER A 189 18.14 -11.45 1.68
N GLY A 190 18.75 -12.49 2.27
CA GLY A 190 20.12 -12.91 1.94
C GLY A 190 21.21 -11.91 2.36
N HIS A 191 20.87 -10.90 3.16
CA HIS A 191 21.83 -9.95 3.73
C HIS A 191 22.13 -10.38 5.16
N THR A 192 23.39 -10.78 5.38
CA THR A 192 24.01 -10.92 6.71
C THR A 192 24.29 -9.56 7.33
#